data_07952f0e2861d0d4de85bfa39061efb8
#
_entry.id   07952f0e2861d0d4de85bfa39061efb8
#
_cell.length_a   1.000
_cell.length_b   1.000
_cell.length_c   1.000
_cell.angle_alpha   90.00
_cell.angle_beta   90.00
_cell.angle_gamma   90.00
#
_symmetry.space_group_name_H-M   'P 1'
#
loop_
_entity.id
_entity.type
_entity.pdbx_description
1 polymer ?
#
loop_
_entity_poly.entity_id
_entity_poly.type
_entity_poly.pdbx_seq_one_letter_code
_entity_poly.pdbx_strand_id
1 'polypeptide(L)'
;GTGKTLFARAVAGEAGVGFLSVTGSDFMEMFVGVGASRVRDLFQQAAKMGRAIIFVDEIDSIGRKRGAGLGGGHDEREQTLNQMLAEMDGFEATEGIVVLAATNRPDILDAALLRPGRFDRQIIVPLPESDERLAILKVHSIGKRMGQDVDLDTMAKATPGMSGADLANLVNEAALFAVRRGSTHIERIDFENARDRVVLGASRESLVLNAEEKRATAYHEGGHAVLATVLPHSDPLHKVTILPRGMALGVTWTLPAERHTYSREFFEDVICKAMGGRVAEMMVFGSLNSGAANDLEQATGIARRMVREWGMSDAVGPMAWSGQQQVFLGEDLMTSGREYSDETARKIDEEIGRILLEQEKRARVMLEKHRAGLDLVAQSLLDNETIDGAMVSRLVQQGLGQPTRRVGGEPSKDSSTQLHD
;
A
#
# COMPACT_ATOMS: atom_id res chain seq x y z
N GLY A 1 -11.27 0.05 0.26
CA GLY A 1 -11.50 -0.73 -0.95
C GLY A 1 -11.41 -2.25 -0.81
N THR A 2 -11.32 -2.84 0.42
CA THR A 2 -11.20 -4.30 0.64
C THR A 2 -12.51 -5.08 0.51
N GLY A 3 -13.65 -4.41 0.17
CA GLY A 3 -14.93 -5.10 -0.08
C GLY A 3 -15.79 -5.33 1.17
N LYS A 4 -15.60 -4.59 2.27
CA LYS A 4 -16.39 -4.74 3.52
C LYS A 4 -17.89 -4.70 3.29
N THR A 5 -18.38 -3.74 2.52
CA THR A 5 -19.81 -3.59 2.16
C THR A 5 -20.32 -4.74 1.28
N LEU A 6 -19.49 -5.20 0.33
CA LEU A 6 -19.82 -6.36 -0.51
C LEU A 6 -19.91 -7.64 0.31
N PHE A 7 -19.01 -7.83 1.27
CA PHE A 7 -19.00 -8.95 2.19
C PHE A 7 -20.30 -9.01 3.00
N ALA A 8 -20.73 -7.89 3.61
CA ALA A 8 -21.96 -7.81 4.37
C ALA A 8 -23.20 -8.16 3.51
N ARG A 9 -23.24 -7.67 2.27
CA ARG A 9 -24.32 -7.99 1.32
C ARG A 9 -24.33 -9.46 0.91
N ALA A 10 -23.14 -10.03 0.68
CA ALA A 10 -23.01 -11.45 0.33
C ALA A 10 -23.50 -12.36 1.47
N VAL A 11 -23.14 -12.03 2.72
CA VAL A 11 -23.63 -12.76 3.91
C VAL A 11 -25.15 -12.71 4.00
N ALA A 12 -25.78 -11.56 3.77
CA ALA A 12 -27.24 -11.44 3.78
C ALA A 12 -27.91 -12.27 2.67
N GLY A 13 -27.30 -12.26 1.46
CA GLY A 13 -27.77 -13.06 0.33
C GLY A 13 -27.69 -14.56 0.60
N GLU A 14 -26.57 -15.04 1.14
CA GLU A 14 -26.35 -16.45 1.49
C GLU A 14 -27.30 -16.91 2.63
N ALA A 15 -27.52 -16.03 3.61
CA ALA A 15 -28.43 -16.31 4.72
C ALA A 15 -29.93 -16.21 4.32
N GLY A 16 -30.25 -15.63 3.17
CA GLY A 16 -31.63 -15.40 2.72
C GLY A 16 -32.42 -14.46 3.62
N VAL A 17 -31.76 -13.44 4.21
CA VAL A 17 -32.36 -12.49 5.15
C VAL A 17 -32.42 -11.07 4.58
N GLY A 18 -33.26 -10.21 5.19
CA GLY A 18 -33.32 -8.79 4.83
C GLY A 18 -31.98 -8.09 5.00
N PHE A 19 -31.68 -7.10 4.16
CA PHE A 19 -30.44 -6.31 4.23
C PHE A 19 -30.77 -4.82 4.21
N LEU A 20 -30.43 -4.13 5.30
CA LEU A 20 -30.52 -2.68 5.44
C LEU A 20 -29.12 -2.11 5.52
N SER A 21 -28.77 -1.19 4.64
CA SER A 21 -27.45 -0.56 4.58
C SER A 21 -27.56 0.93 4.75
N VAL A 22 -26.80 1.47 5.66
CA VAL A 22 -26.67 2.91 5.95
C VAL A 22 -25.20 3.27 6.12
N THR A 23 -24.89 4.52 5.90
CA THR A 23 -23.55 5.07 6.22
C THR A 23 -23.66 5.83 7.54
N GLY A 24 -22.63 5.77 8.37
CA GLY A 24 -22.62 6.51 9.63
C GLY A 24 -22.85 8.02 9.46
N SER A 25 -22.44 8.60 8.32
CA SER A 25 -22.73 9.98 7.96
C SER A 25 -24.21 10.27 7.73
N ASP A 26 -25.03 9.28 7.39
CA ASP A 26 -26.47 9.47 7.16
C ASP A 26 -27.22 9.82 8.47
N PHE A 27 -26.59 9.56 9.60
CA PHE A 27 -27.09 9.93 10.92
C PHE A 27 -26.64 11.32 11.40
N MET A 28 -25.78 11.98 10.63
CA MET A 28 -25.24 13.29 10.95
C MET A 28 -26.07 14.40 10.29
N GLU A 29 -26.82 15.11 11.09
CA GLU A 29 -27.66 16.23 10.63
C GLU A 29 -27.34 17.51 11.42
N MET A 30 -27.76 18.65 10.90
CA MET A 30 -27.58 19.94 11.60
C MET A 30 -28.59 20.16 12.75
N PHE A 31 -29.64 19.34 12.81
CA PHE A 31 -30.70 19.47 13.82
C PHE A 31 -30.59 18.37 14.86
N VAL A 32 -30.51 18.77 16.13
CA VAL A 32 -30.38 17.86 17.27
C VAL A 32 -31.59 16.89 17.34
N GLY A 33 -31.28 15.60 17.48
CA GLY A 33 -32.28 14.53 17.64
C GLY A 33 -32.75 13.86 16.34
N VAL A 34 -32.43 14.36 15.16
CA VAL A 34 -32.79 13.73 13.89
C VAL A 34 -32.02 12.44 13.70
N GLY A 35 -30.72 12.43 13.98
CA GLY A 35 -29.89 11.23 13.90
C GLY A 35 -30.41 10.10 14.81
N ALA A 36 -30.75 10.39 16.04
CA ALA A 36 -31.34 9.44 16.97
C ALA A 36 -32.69 8.88 16.49
N SER A 37 -33.52 9.69 15.84
CA SER A 37 -34.79 9.23 15.25
C SER A 37 -34.55 8.27 14.09
N ARG A 38 -33.58 8.57 13.19
CA ARG A 38 -33.21 7.69 12.09
C ARG A 38 -32.67 6.33 12.54
N VAL A 39 -31.89 6.32 13.63
CA VAL A 39 -31.45 5.07 14.25
C VAL A 39 -32.64 4.23 14.66
N ARG A 40 -33.61 4.79 15.40
CA ARG A 40 -34.84 4.08 15.80
C ARG A 40 -35.61 3.55 14.61
N ASP A 41 -35.83 4.39 13.58
CA ASP A 41 -36.55 3.99 12.38
C ASP A 41 -35.88 2.82 11.66
N LEU A 42 -34.54 2.82 11.58
CA LEU A 42 -33.75 1.74 10.98
C LEU A 42 -33.97 0.41 11.72
N PHE A 43 -33.87 0.43 13.05
CA PHE A 43 -34.07 -0.79 13.86
C PHE A 43 -35.51 -1.26 13.82
N GLN A 44 -36.50 -0.36 13.81
CA GLN A 44 -37.90 -0.71 13.62
C GLN A 44 -38.18 -1.32 12.25
N GLN A 45 -37.52 -0.85 11.17
CA GLN A 45 -37.63 -1.46 9.85
C GLN A 45 -37.07 -2.88 9.85
N ALA A 46 -35.91 -3.10 10.49
CA ALA A 46 -35.32 -4.43 10.64
C ALA A 46 -36.25 -5.37 11.41
N ALA A 47 -36.84 -4.92 12.51
CA ALA A 47 -37.79 -5.71 13.29
C ALA A 47 -39.04 -6.14 12.49
N LYS A 48 -39.55 -5.25 11.60
CA LYS A 48 -40.66 -5.58 10.72
C LYS A 48 -40.33 -6.66 9.67
N MET A 49 -39.02 -6.80 9.32
CA MET A 49 -38.54 -7.84 8.39
C MET A 49 -38.42 -9.23 9.08
N GLY A 50 -38.38 -9.27 10.41
CA GLY A 50 -38.25 -10.48 11.23
C GLY A 50 -36.82 -10.99 11.26
N ARG A 51 -36.18 -11.29 10.11
CA ARG A 51 -34.75 -11.64 10.02
C ARG A 51 -34.05 -10.67 9.11
N ALA A 52 -33.07 -9.94 9.64
CA ALA A 52 -32.40 -8.90 8.88
C ALA A 52 -30.94 -8.71 9.33
N ILE A 53 -30.11 -8.22 8.41
CA ILE A 53 -28.81 -7.68 8.69
C ILE A 53 -28.90 -6.16 8.53
N ILE A 54 -28.57 -5.45 9.60
CA ILE A 54 -28.32 -4.00 9.58
C ILE A 54 -26.81 -3.81 9.33
N PHE A 55 -26.44 -3.16 8.26
CA PHE A 55 -25.05 -2.84 7.95
C PHE A 55 -24.82 -1.34 8.06
N VAL A 56 -23.90 -0.93 8.94
CA VAL A 56 -23.50 0.46 9.13
C VAL A 56 -22.07 0.65 8.61
N ASP A 57 -21.94 1.30 7.47
CA ASP A 57 -20.61 1.64 6.92
C ASP A 57 -20.08 2.92 7.58
N GLU A 58 -18.76 3.07 7.67
CA GLU A 58 -18.09 4.24 8.25
C GLU A 58 -18.62 4.60 9.65
N ILE A 59 -18.75 3.60 10.52
CA ILE A 59 -19.30 3.81 11.88
C ILE A 59 -18.46 4.78 12.71
N ASP A 60 -17.21 5.01 12.34
CA ASP A 60 -16.31 5.98 12.97
C ASP A 60 -16.80 7.44 12.82
N SER A 61 -17.71 7.71 11.89
CA SER A 61 -18.33 9.03 11.77
C SER A 61 -19.19 9.41 12.98
N ILE A 62 -19.86 8.43 13.62
CA ILE A 62 -20.69 8.61 14.81
C ILE A 62 -20.05 8.03 16.08
N GLY A 63 -19.27 6.96 15.94
CA GLY A 63 -18.70 6.16 17.03
C GLY A 63 -17.34 6.63 17.54
N ARG A 64 -16.95 7.89 17.36
CA ARG A 64 -15.63 8.41 17.78
C ARG A 64 -15.57 8.66 19.29
N LYS A 65 -14.40 8.40 19.91
CA LYS A 65 -14.11 8.67 21.33
C LYS A 65 -14.46 10.11 21.74
N ARG A 66 -14.97 10.26 22.96
CA ARG A 66 -15.32 11.54 23.57
C ARG A 66 -14.09 12.43 23.76
N GLY A 67 -14.21 13.73 23.57
CA GLY A 67 -13.17 14.70 23.93
C GLY A 67 -12.24 15.20 22.83
N ALA A 68 -12.40 14.83 21.58
CA ALA A 68 -11.49 15.23 20.50
C ALA A 68 -11.94 16.44 19.66
N GLY A 69 -12.55 17.49 20.26
CA GLY A 69 -12.88 18.71 19.51
C GLY A 69 -13.73 19.72 20.29
N LEU A 70 -13.44 20.99 20.06
CA LEU A 70 -14.21 22.14 20.58
C LEU A 70 -15.21 22.56 19.49
N GLY A 71 -16.51 22.20 19.62
CA GLY A 71 -17.54 22.70 18.70
C GLY A 71 -18.90 22.01 18.84
N GLY A 72 -19.99 22.72 18.54
CA GLY A 72 -21.40 22.37 18.77
C GLY A 72 -22.01 21.17 18.01
N GLY A 73 -21.20 20.41 17.27
CA GLY A 73 -21.64 19.15 16.62
C GLY A 73 -21.40 17.89 17.48
N HIS A 74 -20.94 18.04 18.73
CA HIS A 74 -20.64 16.89 19.59
C HIS A 74 -21.89 16.30 20.23
N ASP A 75 -22.84 17.13 20.63
CA ASP A 75 -24.04 16.70 21.36
C ASP A 75 -24.91 15.78 20.48
N GLU A 76 -25.01 16.07 19.19
CA GLU A 76 -25.80 15.25 18.28
C GLU A 76 -25.16 13.87 18.02
N ARG A 77 -23.84 13.84 17.82
CA ARG A 77 -23.10 12.57 17.64
C ARG A 77 -23.24 11.68 18.87
N GLU A 78 -23.08 12.27 20.03
CA GLU A 78 -23.18 11.53 21.29
C GLU A 78 -24.62 11.04 21.52
N GLN A 79 -25.63 11.85 21.18
CA GLN A 79 -27.01 11.43 21.28
C GLN A 79 -27.34 10.30 20.29
N THR A 80 -26.85 10.39 19.05
CA THR A 80 -27.02 9.36 18.02
C THR A 80 -26.33 8.07 18.43
N LEU A 81 -25.08 8.16 18.93
CA LEU A 81 -24.34 7.00 19.43
C LEU A 81 -25.07 6.34 20.61
N ASN A 82 -25.51 7.14 21.59
CA ASN A 82 -26.23 6.63 22.75
C ASN A 82 -27.55 5.95 22.32
N GLN A 83 -28.26 6.49 21.32
CA GLN A 83 -29.46 5.86 20.79
C GLN A 83 -29.13 4.53 20.11
N MET A 84 -28.05 4.47 19.32
CA MET A 84 -27.61 3.22 18.68
C MET A 84 -27.28 2.14 19.71
N LEU A 85 -26.56 2.52 20.77
CA LEU A 85 -26.25 1.63 21.88
C LEU A 85 -27.52 1.16 22.60
N ALA A 86 -28.49 2.04 22.83
CA ALA A 86 -29.76 1.71 23.45
C ALA A 86 -30.61 0.73 22.61
N GLU A 87 -30.66 0.94 21.28
CA GLU A 87 -31.33 0.00 20.37
C GLU A 87 -30.67 -1.37 20.38
N MET A 88 -29.31 -1.41 20.34
CA MET A 88 -28.58 -2.68 20.38
C MET A 88 -28.77 -3.43 21.71
N ASP A 89 -28.76 -2.72 22.83
CA ASP A 89 -29.00 -3.29 24.16
C ASP A 89 -30.48 -3.71 24.39
N GLY A 90 -31.41 -3.10 23.65
CA GLY A 90 -32.84 -3.37 23.74
C GLY A 90 -33.31 -4.57 22.92
N PHE A 91 -32.46 -5.11 22.03
CA PHE A 91 -32.81 -6.31 21.23
C PHE A 91 -32.60 -7.57 22.06
N GLU A 92 -33.66 -8.34 22.25
CA GLU A 92 -33.55 -9.70 22.77
C GLU A 92 -32.88 -10.60 21.71
N ALA A 93 -32.02 -11.53 22.14
CA ALA A 93 -31.27 -12.44 21.28
C ALA A 93 -32.15 -13.34 20.36
N THR A 94 -33.45 -13.27 20.49
CA THR A 94 -34.45 -14.05 19.77
C THR A 94 -34.99 -13.38 18.51
N GLU A 95 -34.69 -12.12 18.25
CA GLU A 95 -35.33 -11.34 17.17
C GLU A 95 -34.72 -11.59 15.76
N GLY A 96 -33.62 -12.32 15.67
CA GLY A 96 -33.03 -12.69 14.37
C GLY A 96 -32.41 -11.51 13.60
N ILE A 97 -32.10 -10.41 14.28
CA ILE A 97 -31.43 -9.24 13.71
C ILE A 97 -29.95 -9.30 14.05
N VAL A 98 -29.10 -9.09 13.06
CA VAL A 98 -27.64 -9.00 13.21
C VAL A 98 -27.19 -7.62 12.78
N VAL A 99 -26.42 -6.94 13.63
CA VAL A 99 -25.82 -5.65 13.29
C VAL A 99 -24.37 -5.86 12.91
N LEU A 100 -24.01 -5.42 11.71
CA LEU A 100 -22.64 -5.38 11.19
C LEU A 100 -22.21 -3.91 11.05
N ALA A 101 -21.03 -3.58 11.49
CA ALA A 101 -20.45 -2.26 11.25
C ALA A 101 -19.11 -2.39 10.55
N ALA A 102 -18.77 -1.41 9.71
CA ALA A 102 -17.47 -1.33 9.07
C ALA A 102 -16.79 -0.01 9.37
N THR A 103 -15.47 -0.07 9.56
CA THR A 103 -14.62 1.12 9.72
C THR A 103 -13.25 0.87 9.10
N ASN A 104 -12.60 1.94 8.67
CA ASN A 104 -11.18 1.95 8.30
C ASN A 104 -10.31 2.44 9.46
N ARG A 105 -10.92 2.88 10.58
CA ARG A 105 -10.24 3.47 11.72
C ARG A 105 -10.74 2.88 13.04
N PRO A 106 -10.43 1.63 13.34
CA PRO A 106 -10.85 0.99 14.58
C PRO A 106 -10.26 1.65 15.84
N ASP A 107 -9.11 2.34 15.69
CA ASP A 107 -8.38 3.05 16.74
C ASP A 107 -9.15 4.19 17.39
N ILE A 108 -10.06 4.83 16.66
CA ILE A 108 -10.83 5.99 17.14
C ILE A 108 -12.21 5.63 17.68
N LEU A 109 -12.64 4.38 17.57
CA LEU A 109 -13.97 3.96 18.05
C LEU A 109 -14.10 4.06 19.57
N ASP A 110 -15.29 4.45 20.03
CA ASP A 110 -15.64 4.45 21.45
C ASP A 110 -15.66 3.01 22.00
N ALA A 111 -15.00 2.79 23.11
CA ALA A 111 -14.95 1.48 23.77
C ALA A 111 -16.33 0.93 24.15
N ALA A 112 -17.33 1.80 24.31
CA ALA A 112 -18.70 1.39 24.58
C ALA A 112 -19.33 0.57 23.44
N LEU A 113 -18.92 0.81 22.19
CA LEU A 113 -19.37 0.03 21.04
C LEU A 113 -18.83 -1.41 21.06
N LEU A 114 -17.65 -1.62 21.63
CA LEU A 114 -16.93 -2.90 21.61
C LEU A 114 -17.24 -3.79 22.83
N ARG A 115 -18.18 -3.39 23.68
CA ARG A 115 -18.59 -4.18 24.86
C ARG A 115 -19.40 -5.42 24.45
N PRO A 116 -19.32 -6.52 25.24
CA PRO A 116 -20.19 -7.68 25.05
C PRO A 116 -21.67 -7.29 24.95
N GLY A 117 -22.40 -7.93 24.05
CA GLY A 117 -23.80 -7.61 23.75
C GLY A 117 -23.98 -6.55 22.66
N ARG A 118 -22.89 -5.96 22.14
CA ARG A 118 -22.89 -4.98 21.06
C ARG A 118 -22.00 -5.49 19.90
N PHE A 119 -20.92 -4.80 19.55
CA PHE A 119 -19.94 -5.32 18.56
C PHE A 119 -18.88 -6.16 19.30
N ASP A 120 -19.25 -7.34 19.72
CA ASP A 120 -18.41 -8.27 20.48
C ASP A 120 -17.42 -9.06 19.60
N ARG A 121 -17.61 -9.05 18.28
CA ARG A 121 -16.75 -9.72 17.31
C ARG A 121 -16.14 -8.74 16.34
N GLN A 122 -14.83 -8.80 16.24
CA GLN A 122 -14.06 -8.01 15.28
C GLN A 122 -13.49 -8.92 14.22
N ILE A 123 -13.77 -8.59 12.95
CA ILE A 123 -13.29 -9.32 11.78
C ILE A 123 -12.39 -8.38 11.01
N ILE A 124 -11.12 -8.76 10.88
CA ILE A 124 -10.16 -8.04 10.04
C ILE A 124 -10.32 -8.53 8.61
N VAL A 125 -10.56 -7.60 7.68
CA VAL A 125 -10.58 -7.88 6.24
C VAL A 125 -9.24 -7.41 5.66
N PRO A 126 -8.28 -8.32 5.43
CA PRO A 126 -6.96 -7.96 4.91
C PRO A 126 -7.01 -7.53 3.44
N LEU A 127 -5.88 -7.11 2.91
CA LEU A 127 -5.70 -6.99 1.46
C LEU A 127 -5.67 -8.39 0.84
N PRO A 128 -6.14 -8.55 -0.40
CA PRO A 128 -6.23 -9.87 -1.03
C PRO A 128 -4.85 -10.42 -1.39
N GLU A 129 -4.67 -11.73 -1.19
CA GLU A 129 -3.52 -12.51 -1.65
C GLU A 129 -3.59 -12.77 -3.16
N SER A 130 -2.54 -13.36 -3.74
CA SER A 130 -2.43 -13.55 -5.21
C SER A 130 -3.64 -14.27 -5.82
N ASP A 131 -4.07 -15.37 -5.23
CA ASP A 131 -5.19 -16.17 -5.71
C ASP A 131 -6.52 -15.42 -5.60
N GLU A 132 -6.69 -14.65 -4.52
CA GLU A 132 -7.86 -13.80 -4.31
C GLU A 132 -7.86 -12.63 -5.29
N ARG A 133 -6.68 -12.01 -5.57
CA ARG A 133 -6.58 -10.97 -6.60
C ARG A 133 -6.94 -11.50 -7.98
N LEU A 134 -6.50 -12.73 -8.31
CA LEU A 134 -6.90 -13.40 -9.55
C LEU A 134 -8.43 -13.57 -9.64
N ALA A 135 -9.06 -14.01 -8.55
CA ALA A 135 -10.52 -14.17 -8.50
C ALA A 135 -11.23 -12.81 -8.70
N ILE A 136 -10.76 -11.76 -8.04
CA ILE A 136 -11.28 -10.38 -8.17
C ILE A 136 -11.12 -9.88 -9.61
N LEU A 137 -9.93 -10.04 -10.22
CA LEU A 137 -9.68 -9.65 -11.60
C LEU A 137 -10.63 -10.39 -12.57
N LYS A 138 -10.84 -11.69 -12.38
CA LYS A 138 -11.79 -12.47 -13.18
C LYS A 138 -13.22 -11.90 -13.09
N VAL A 139 -13.69 -11.58 -11.88
CA VAL A 139 -15.03 -11.00 -11.67
C VAL A 139 -15.17 -9.67 -12.40
N HIS A 140 -14.19 -8.76 -12.28
CA HIS A 140 -14.25 -7.44 -12.92
C HIS A 140 -13.98 -7.48 -14.44
N SER A 141 -13.47 -8.61 -14.94
CA SER A 141 -13.27 -8.86 -16.38
C SER A 141 -14.50 -9.39 -17.10
N ILE A 142 -15.54 -9.80 -16.35
CA ILE A 142 -16.80 -10.29 -16.93
C ILE A 142 -17.41 -9.21 -17.83
N GLY A 143 -17.80 -9.62 -19.06
CA GLY A 143 -18.40 -8.72 -20.06
C GLY A 143 -17.40 -7.82 -20.82
N LYS A 144 -16.10 -7.91 -20.53
CA LYS A 144 -15.05 -7.19 -21.27
C LYS A 144 -14.37 -8.13 -22.27
N ARG A 145 -14.02 -7.58 -23.44
CA ARG A 145 -13.31 -8.35 -24.48
C ARG A 145 -11.81 -8.34 -24.18
N MET A 146 -11.28 -9.50 -23.78
CA MET A 146 -9.86 -9.70 -23.52
C MET A 146 -9.16 -10.21 -24.75
N GLY A 147 -7.94 -9.72 -25.01
CA GLY A 147 -7.01 -10.25 -26.01
C GLY A 147 -6.45 -11.60 -25.58
N GLN A 148 -5.94 -12.37 -26.52
CA GLN A 148 -5.34 -13.69 -26.26
C GLN A 148 -4.02 -13.61 -25.48
N ASP A 149 -3.38 -12.44 -25.46
CA ASP A 149 -2.12 -12.13 -24.78
C ASP A 149 -2.31 -11.70 -23.32
N VAL A 150 -3.57 -11.60 -22.85
CA VAL A 150 -3.90 -11.22 -21.47
C VAL A 150 -3.91 -12.45 -20.57
N ASP A 151 -2.94 -12.51 -19.68
CA ASP A 151 -2.89 -13.50 -18.61
C ASP A 151 -3.21 -12.83 -17.27
N LEU A 152 -4.41 -13.11 -16.74
CA LEU A 152 -4.86 -12.55 -15.45
C LEU A 152 -4.08 -13.11 -14.25
N ASP A 153 -3.50 -14.30 -14.34
CA ASP A 153 -2.64 -14.85 -13.29
C ASP A 153 -1.33 -14.04 -13.17
N THR A 154 -0.71 -13.76 -14.31
CA THR A 154 0.45 -12.85 -14.35
C THR A 154 0.10 -11.46 -13.82
N MET A 155 -1.08 -10.93 -14.14
CA MET A 155 -1.54 -9.63 -13.61
C MET A 155 -1.76 -9.67 -12.10
N ALA A 156 -2.34 -10.73 -11.56
CA ALA A 156 -2.53 -10.89 -10.12
C ALA A 156 -1.21 -10.91 -9.36
N LYS A 157 -0.20 -11.61 -9.89
CA LYS A 157 1.16 -11.62 -9.34
C LYS A 157 1.87 -10.26 -9.46
N ALA A 158 1.55 -9.50 -10.50
CA ALA A 158 2.14 -8.17 -10.74
C ALA A 158 1.45 -7.03 -9.98
N THR A 159 0.45 -7.32 -9.15
CA THR A 159 -0.35 -6.32 -8.40
C THR A 159 -0.38 -6.57 -6.89
N PRO A 160 0.78 -6.85 -6.23
CA PRO A 160 0.81 -7.03 -4.78
C PRO A 160 0.36 -5.76 -4.06
N GLY A 161 -0.37 -5.93 -2.94
CA GLY A 161 -0.84 -4.82 -2.12
C GLY A 161 -2.04 -4.05 -2.69
N MET A 162 -2.57 -4.40 -3.86
CA MET A 162 -3.78 -3.79 -4.39
C MET A 162 -5.03 -4.32 -3.68
N SER A 163 -5.92 -3.41 -3.30
CA SER A 163 -7.26 -3.74 -2.80
C SER A 163 -8.20 -4.17 -3.94
N GLY A 164 -9.36 -4.72 -3.60
CA GLY A 164 -10.38 -5.06 -4.58
C GLY A 164 -10.84 -3.86 -5.43
N ALA A 165 -10.90 -2.67 -4.84
CA ALA A 165 -11.23 -1.45 -5.58
C ALA A 165 -10.12 -1.02 -6.55
N ASP A 166 -8.84 -1.19 -6.16
CA ASP A 166 -7.71 -0.87 -7.04
C ASP A 166 -7.68 -1.83 -8.24
N LEU A 167 -7.97 -3.12 -8.03
CA LEU A 167 -8.07 -4.12 -9.10
C LEU A 167 -9.24 -3.86 -10.03
N ALA A 168 -10.40 -3.45 -9.49
CA ALA A 168 -11.54 -3.04 -10.31
C ALA A 168 -11.20 -1.81 -11.17
N ASN A 169 -10.54 -0.83 -10.58
CA ASN A 169 -10.06 0.36 -11.28
C ASN A 169 -9.01 0.00 -12.35
N LEU A 170 -8.09 -0.91 -12.04
CA LEU A 170 -7.09 -1.42 -12.99
C LEU A 170 -7.74 -1.98 -14.25
N VAL A 171 -8.74 -2.85 -14.10
CA VAL A 171 -9.45 -3.44 -15.25
C VAL A 171 -10.24 -2.38 -16.03
N ASN A 172 -10.79 -1.38 -15.34
CA ASN A 172 -11.48 -0.27 -16.01
C ASN A 172 -10.52 0.64 -16.78
N GLU A 173 -9.38 1.01 -16.17
CA GLU A 173 -8.34 1.79 -16.82
C GLU A 173 -7.75 1.06 -18.04
N ALA A 174 -7.53 -0.26 -17.95
CA ALA A 174 -7.09 -1.06 -19.09
C ALA A 174 -8.09 -0.99 -20.27
N ALA A 175 -9.38 -1.04 -19.98
CA ALA A 175 -10.41 -0.87 -21.01
C ALA A 175 -10.36 0.54 -21.64
N LEU A 176 -10.12 1.59 -20.85
CA LEU A 176 -9.98 2.95 -21.36
C LEU A 176 -8.72 3.11 -22.24
N PHE A 177 -7.60 2.45 -21.88
CA PHE A 177 -6.39 2.45 -22.70
C PHE A 177 -6.63 1.74 -24.03
N ALA A 178 -7.31 0.58 -24.06
CA ALA A 178 -7.68 -0.12 -25.27
C ALA A 178 -8.51 0.77 -26.22
N VAL A 179 -9.53 1.47 -25.67
CA VAL A 179 -10.37 2.41 -26.44
C VAL A 179 -9.52 3.56 -27.00
N ARG A 180 -8.63 4.15 -26.21
CA ARG A 180 -7.75 5.24 -26.69
C ARG A 180 -6.85 4.80 -27.84
N ARG A 181 -6.40 3.54 -27.82
CA ARG A 181 -5.59 2.93 -28.87
C ARG A 181 -6.41 2.54 -30.12
N GLY A 182 -7.74 2.65 -30.03
CA GLY A 182 -8.65 2.24 -31.11
C GLY A 182 -8.85 0.73 -31.21
N SER A 183 -8.47 -0.04 -30.17
CA SER A 183 -8.67 -1.49 -30.13
C SER A 183 -10.06 -1.86 -29.63
N THR A 184 -10.58 -2.99 -30.14
CA THR A 184 -11.85 -3.59 -29.67
C THR A 184 -11.65 -4.60 -28.55
N HIS A 185 -10.40 -4.90 -28.18
CA HIS A 185 -10.00 -5.86 -27.16
C HIS A 185 -8.99 -5.20 -26.23
N ILE A 186 -9.02 -5.59 -24.96
CA ILE A 186 -8.02 -5.21 -23.97
C ILE A 186 -6.83 -6.15 -24.13
N GLU A 187 -5.64 -5.62 -24.37
CA GLU A 187 -4.41 -6.38 -24.55
C GLU A 187 -3.51 -6.24 -23.31
N ARG A 188 -2.47 -7.06 -23.21
CA ARG A 188 -1.50 -7.01 -22.12
C ARG A 188 -0.92 -5.61 -21.92
N ILE A 189 -0.59 -4.90 -23.00
CA ILE A 189 -0.03 -3.55 -22.94
C ILE A 189 -0.99 -2.55 -22.28
N ASP A 190 -2.30 -2.71 -22.46
CA ASP A 190 -3.29 -1.84 -21.85
C ASP A 190 -3.34 -2.05 -20.32
N PHE A 191 -3.20 -3.30 -19.86
CA PHE A 191 -3.07 -3.59 -18.42
C PHE A 191 -1.77 -3.06 -17.83
N GLU A 192 -0.66 -3.15 -18.54
CA GLU A 192 0.63 -2.59 -18.11
C GLU A 192 0.52 -1.07 -17.94
N ASN A 193 -0.06 -0.37 -18.92
CA ASN A 193 -0.28 1.06 -18.88
C ASN A 193 -1.28 1.47 -17.77
N ALA A 194 -2.34 0.69 -17.59
CA ALA A 194 -3.32 0.91 -16.54
C ALA A 194 -2.70 0.75 -15.15
N ARG A 195 -1.90 -0.29 -14.95
CA ARG A 195 -1.17 -0.53 -13.69
C ARG A 195 -0.24 0.63 -13.38
N ASP A 196 0.51 1.09 -14.38
CA ASP A 196 1.38 2.24 -14.25
C ASP A 196 0.61 3.49 -13.81
N ARG A 197 -0.55 3.72 -14.42
CA ARG A 197 -1.42 4.86 -14.08
C ARG A 197 -1.99 4.74 -12.67
N VAL A 198 -2.38 3.55 -12.24
CA VAL A 198 -2.95 3.32 -10.89
C VAL A 198 -1.87 3.46 -9.82
N VAL A 199 -0.67 2.92 -10.06
CA VAL A 199 0.42 2.89 -9.07
C VAL A 199 1.22 4.20 -9.06
N LEU A 200 1.58 4.71 -10.23
CA LEU A 200 2.50 5.85 -10.39
C LEU A 200 1.77 7.17 -10.66
N GLY A 201 0.45 7.12 -10.89
CA GLY A 201 -0.32 8.28 -11.30
C GLY A 201 -0.30 8.56 -12.81
N ALA A 202 -1.01 9.60 -13.23
CA ALA A 202 -1.06 10.00 -14.63
C ALA A 202 0.29 10.57 -15.09
N SER A 203 0.67 10.29 -16.33
CA SER A 203 1.82 10.95 -16.98
C SER A 203 1.57 12.46 -17.11
N ARG A 204 2.60 13.26 -16.83
CA ARG A 204 2.56 14.72 -16.97
C ARG A 204 3.21 15.13 -18.29
N GLU A 205 2.53 14.87 -19.40
CA GLU A 205 3.02 15.19 -20.76
C GLU A 205 3.32 16.68 -20.97
N SER A 206 2.70 17.56 -20.17
CA SER A 206 2.92 19.01 -20.24
C SER A 206 4.19 19.49 -19.52
N LEU A 207 4.83 18.64 -18.71
CA LEU A 207 6.05 19.00 -17.99
C LEU A 207 7.27 18.69 -18.85
N VAL A 208 7.86 19.71 -19.45
CA VAL A 208 9.09 19.59 -20.22
C VAL A 208 10.27 19.86 -19.29
N LEU A 209 11.04 18.81 -18.96
CA LEU A 209 12.29 18.94 -18.23
C LEU A 209 13.37 19.53 -19.16
N ASN A 210 14.20 20.43 -18.64
CA ASN A 210 15.38 20.85 -19.36
C ASN A 210 16.43 19.72 -19.43
N ALA A 211 17.43 19.86 -20.28
CA ALA A 211 18.42 18.81 -20.53
C ALA A 211 19.23 18.44 -19.27
N GLU A 212 19.51 19.42 -18.39
CA GLU A 212 20.24 19.19 -17.15
C GLU A 212 19.36 18.44 -16.13
N GLU A 213 18.09 18.84 -15.98
CA GLU A 213 17.11 18.15 -15.13
C GLU A 213 16.87 16.72 -15.60
N LYS A 214 16.70 16.52 -16.91
CA LYS A 214 16.54 15.19 -17.50
C LYS A 214 17.74 14.31 -17.22
N ARG A 215 18.95 14.85 -17.33
CA ARG A 215 20.17 14.14 -17.02
C ARG A 215 20.31 13.83 -15.52
N ALA A 216 19.99 14.79 -14.66
CA ALA A 216 19.99 14.58 -13.21
C ALA A 216 19.01 13.48 -12.80
N THR A 217 17.79 13.50 -13.33
CA THR A 217 16.78 12.47 -13.12
C THR A 217 17.24 11.10 -13.62
N ALA A 218 17.90 11.02 -14.78
CA ALA A 218 18.41 9.76 -15.32
C ALA A 218 19.48 9.11 -14.42
N TYR A 219 20.37 9.91 -13.83
CA TYR A 219 21.36 9.40 -12.87
C TYR A 219 20.72 9.08 -11.51
N HIS A 220 19.75 9.85 -11.05
CA HIS A 220 19.01 9.60 -9.83
C HIS A 220 18.30 8.24 -9.90
N GLU A 221 17.44 8.05 -10.90
CA GLU A 221 16.74 6.78 -11.12
C GLU A 221 17.70 5.63 -11.45
N GLY A 222 18.77 5.93 -12.19
CA GLY A 222 19.85 4.98 -12.45
C GLY A 222 20.52 4.50 -11.17
N GLY A 223 20.73 5.37 -10.20
CA GLY A 223 21.26 5.01 -8.88
C GLY A 223 20.39 4.01 -8.14
N HIS A 224 19.09 4.27 -8.06
CA HIS A 224 18.12 3.35 -7.48
C HIS A 224 18.08 2.02 -8.22
N ALA A 225 18.09 2.06 -9.55
CA ALA A 225 18.01 0.89 -10.41
C ALA A 225 19.23 -0.03 -10.31
N VAL A 226 20.44 0.55 -10.30
CA VAL A 226 21.67 -0.21 -10.11
C VAL A 226 21.66 -0.90 -8.75
N LEU A 227 21.36 -0.16 -7.68
CA LEU A 227 21.30 -0.75 -6.33
C LEU A 227 20.19 -1.81 -6.22
N ALA A 228 19.02 -1.60 -6.79
CA ALA A 228 17.97 -2.61 -6.84
C ALA A 228 18.42 -3.92 -7.51
N THR A 229 19.35 -3.83 -8.48
CA THR A 229 19.86 -4.99 -9.22
C THR A 229 20.98 -5.72 -8.48
N VAL A 230 21.82 -5.00 -7.69
CA VAL A 230 23.02 -5.58 -7.08
C VAL A 230 22.86 -5.94 -5.60
N LEU A 231 21.85 -5.39 -4.91
CA LEU A 231 21.58 -5.71 -3.52
C LEU A 231 20.91 -7.09 -3.38
N PRO A 232 21.39 -7.95 -2.46
CA PRO A 232 20.97 -9.35 -2.40
C PRO A 232 19.53 -9.57 -1.96
N HIS A 233 18.97 -8.68 -1.11
CA HIS A 233 17.61 -8.81 -0.58
C HIS A 233 16.61 -7.85 -1.25
N SER A 234 17.05 -7.12 -2.29
CA SER A 234 16.16 -6.24 -3.03
C SER A 234 15.11 -7.02 -3.82
N ASP A 235 13.90 -6.48 -3.87
CA ASP A 235 12.88 -7.00 -4.76
C ASP A 235 13.28 -6.82 -6.24
N PRO A 236 12.86 -7.73 -7.13
CA PRO A 236 13.22 -7.67 -8.54
C PRO A 236 12.82 -6.34 -9.20
N LEU A 237 13.77 -5.73 -9.91
CA LEU A 237 13.51 -4.52 -10.65
C LEU A 237 12.59 -4.83 -11.84
N HIS A 238 11.47 -4.14 -11.92
CA HIS A 238 10.53 -4.28 -13.03
C HIS A 238 10.87 -3.33 -14.18
N LYS A 239 10.90 -2.03 -13.87
CA LYS A 239 11.25 -1.00 -14.85
C LYS A 239 11.72 0.29 -14.18
N VAL A 240 12.37 1.12 -14.97
CA VAL A 240 12.82 2.47 -14.60
C VAL A 240 12.34 3.43 -15.67
N THR A 241 11.86 4.60 -15.28
CA THR A 241 11.41 5.65 -16.18
C THR A 241 11.82 7.02 -15.68
N ILE A 242 12.17 7.90 -16.60
CA ILE A 242 12.41 9.32 -16.34
C ILE A 242 11.27 10.21 -16.86
N LEU A 243 10.15 9.60 -17.23
CA LEU A 243 8.93 10.33 -17.57
C LEU A 243 8.25 10.81 -16.30
N PRO A 244 7.97 12.12 -16.18
CA PRO A 244 7.29 12.66 -15.00
C PRO A 244 5.90 12.07 -14.79
N ARG A 245 5.62 11.59 -13.56
CA ARG A 245 4.31 11.03 -13.17
C ARG A 245 3.90 11.54 -11.80
N GLY A 246 2.67 12.02 -11.68
CA GLY A 246 2.19 12.58 -10.42
C GLY A 246 3.11 13.70 -9.92
N MET A 247 3.73 13.53 -8.75
CA MET A 247 4.70 14.46 -8.16
C MET A 247 6.16 14.06 -8.44
N ALA A 248 6.41 12.87 -8.99
CA ALA A 248 7.75 12.36 -9.26
C ALA A 248 8.23 12.75 -10.67
N LEU A 249 9.52 13.07 -10.79
CA LEU A 249 10.17 13.35 -12.07
C LEU A 249 10.65 12.09 -12.79
N GLY A 250 10.83 11.00 -12.04
CA GLY A 250 11.13 9.67 -12.52
C GLY A 250 10.65 8.63 -11.52
N VAL A 251 10.71 7.35 -11.84
CA VAL A 251 10.33 6.26 -10.96
C VAL A 251 11.14 5.00 -11.25
N THR A 252 11.73 4.44 -10.22
CA THR A 252 12.32 3.10 -10.23
C THR A 252 11.38 2.13 -9.54
N TRP A 253 10.80 1.22 -10.31
CA TRP A 253 9.78 0.31 -9.81
C TRP A 253 10.28 -1.12 -9.67
N THR A 254 10.17 -1.64 -8.45
CA THR A 254 10.43 -3.04 -8.12
C THR A 254 9.10 -3.79 -7.90
N LEU A 255 9.06 -5.09 -8.19
CA LEU A 255 7.91 -5.95 -7.91
C LEU A 255 8.12 -6.58 -6.52
N PRO A 256 7.36 -6.17 -5.49
CA PRO A 256 7.48 -6.76 -4.17
C PRO A 256 7.14 -8.26 -4.22
N ALA A 257 8.01 -9.09 -3.67
CA ALA A 257 7.66 -10.48 -3.42
C ALA A 257 6.64 -10.57 -2.28
N GLU A 258 5.70 -11.50 -2.36
CA GLU A 258 4.78 -11.78 -1.24
C GLU A 258 5.56 -12.37 -0.07
N ARG A 259 5.73 -11.58 0.99
CA ARG A 259 6.43 -11.95 2.21
C ARG A 259 5.60 -11.52 3.41
N HIS A 260 5.48 -12.39 4.39
CA HIS A 260 4.78 -12.06 5.65
C HIS A 260 5.74 -11.55 6.72
N THR A 261 7.04 -11.79 6.56
CA THR A 261 8.09 -11.34 7.48
C THR A 261 9.28 -10.78 6.71
N TYR A 262 9.93 -9.79 7.28
CA TYR A 262 11.07 -9.11 6.69
C TYR A 262 12.24 -9.13 7.67
N SER A 263 13.43 -9.46 7.19
CA SER A 263 14.65 -9.44 7.99
C SER A 263 15.24 -8.03 8.12
N ARG A 264 16.16 -7.84 9.04
CA ARG A 264 16.93 -6.60 9.20
C ARG A 264 17.68 -6.24 7.92
N GLU A 265 18.33 -7.23 7.32
CA GLU A 265 19.13 -7.07 6.08
C GLU A 265 18.26 -6.60 4.90
N PHE A 266 17.00 -7.08 4.83
CA PHE A 266 16.05 -6.60 3.84
C PHE A 266 15.79 -5.09 3.99
N PHE A 267 15.52 -4.62 5.22
CA PHE A 267 15.28 -3.19 5.44
C PHE A 267 16.53 -2.34 5.23
N GLU A 268 17.70 -2.84 5.59
CA GLU A 268 18.97 -2.20 5.29
C GLU A 268 19.17 -2.05 3.78
N ASP A 269 18.85 -3.08 2.98
CA ASP A 269 18.90 -3.01 1.51
C ASP A 269 17.86 -2.03 0.95
N VAL A 270 16.65 -1.95 1.52
CA VAL A 270 15.63 -0.96 1.12
C VAL A 270 16.13 0.46 1.38
N ILE A 271 16.73 0.73 2.56
CA ILE A 271 17.31 2.04 2.88
C ILE A 271 18.49 2.35 1.96
N CYS A 272 19.39 1.39 1.74
CA CYS A 272 20.54 1.54 0.83
C CYS A 272 20.07 1.90 -0.59
N LYS A 273 19.05 1.20 -1.11
CA LYS A 273 18.42 1.51 -2.40
C LYS A 273 17.85 2.93 -2.43
N ALA A 274 17.12 3.33 -1.39
CA ALA A 274 16.54 4.68 -1.30
C ALA A 274 17.61 5.79 -1.31
N MET A 275 18.81 5.53 -0.80
CA MET A 275 19.94 6.48 -0.89
C MET A 275 20.56 6.55 -2.29
N GLY A 276 20.21 5.61 -3.18
CA GLY A 276 20.86 5.45 -4.49
C GLY A 276 20.82 6.68 -5.39
N GLY A 277 19.66 7.33 -5.50
CA GLY A 277 19.48 8.52 -6.33
C GLY A 277 20.36 9.69 -5.85
N ARG A 278 20.27 10.01 -4.57
CA ARG A 278 21.08 11.07 -3.93
C ARG A 278 22.58 10.82 -4.07
N VAL A 279 23.02 9.58 -3.85
CA VAL A 279 24.44 9.22 -3.95
C VAL A 279 24.93 9.31 -5.40
N ALA A 280 24.13 8.86 -6.36
CA ALA A 280 24.46 8.97 -7.79
C ALA A 280 24.59 10.43 -8.22
N GLU A 281 23.68 11.32 -7.81
CA GLU A 281 23.77 12.75 -8.07
C GLU A 281 25.07 13.36 -7.50
N MET A 282 25.38 13.08 -6.24
CA MET A 282 26.59 13.58 -5.59
C MET A 282 27.86 13.09 -6.30
N MET A 283 27.89 11.84 -6.73
CA MET A 283 29.04 11.24 -7.44
C MET A 283 29.26 11.83 -8.83
N VAL A 284 28.18 12.23 -9.51
CA VAL A 284 28.23 12.67 -10.91
C VAL A 284 28.33 14.18 -11.02
N PHE A 285 27.56 14.89 -10.22
CA PHE A 285 27.42 16.36 -10.32
C PHE A 285 28.09 17.10 -9.17
N GLY A 286 28.48 16.41 -8.09
CA GLY A 286 29.08 17.03 -6.89
C GLY A 286 28.11 17.92 -6.10
N SER A 287 26.83 17.86 -6.41
CA SER A 287 25.76 18.67 -5.80
C SER A 287 24.59 17.79 -5.36
N LEU A 288 23.78 18.31 -4.44
CA LEU A 288 22.57 17.67 -3.94
C LEU A 288 21.35 18.47 -4.38
N ASN A 289 20.34 17.78 -4.86
CA ASN A 289 19.07 18.37 -5.25
C ASN A 289 17.96 18.03 -4.24
N SER A 290 16.92 18.84 -4.21
CA SER A 290 15.75 18.59 -3.37
C SER A 290 14.91 17.39 -3.81
N GLY A 291 15.17 16.83 -5.00
CA GLY A 291 14.45 15.68 -5.55
C GLY A 291 14.48 14.42 -4.67
N ALA A 292 15.57 14.24 -3.91
CA ALA A 292 15.72 13.11 -2.98
C ALA A 292 14.95 13.25 -1.65
N ALA A 293 14.13 14.29 -1.48
CA ALA A 293 13.42 14.52 -0.21
C ALA A 293 12.50 13.35 0.18
N ASN A 294 11.74 12.82 -0.77
CA ASN A 294 10.83 11.69 -0.53
C ASN A 294 11.60 10.40 -0.18
N ASP A 295 12.73 10.15 -0.83
CA ASP A 295 13.57 8.98 -0.54
C ASP A 295 14.16 9.03 0.86
N LEU A 296 14.59 10.22 1.28
CA LEU A 296 15.08 10.47 2.64
C LEU A 296 13.98 10.31 3.68
N GLU A 297 12.75 10.76 3.39
CA GLU A 297 11.62 10.60 4.27
C GLU A 297 11.27 9.11 4.44
N GLN A 298 11.20 8.36 3.36
CA GLN A 298 10.96 6.92 3.37
C GLN A 298 12.05 6.17 4.13
N ALA A 299 13.32 6.42 3.80
CA ALA A 299 14.48 5.80 4.47
C ALA A 299 14.47 6.08 5.99
N THR A 300 14.23 7.34 6.38
CA THR A 300 14.12 7.73 7.79
C THR A 300 12.94 7.06 8.47
N GLY A 301 11.80 6.96 7.80
CA GLY A 301 10.62 6.27 8.31
C GLY A 301 10.87 4.79 8.58
N ILE A 302 11.61 4.11 7.70
CA ILE A 302 11.99 2.70 7.87
C ILE A 302 12.99 2.56 9.02
N ALA A 303 14.08 3.33 9.04
CA ALA A 303 15.08 3.29 10.10
C ALA A 303 14.46 3.55 11.49
N ARG A 304 13.51 4.51 11.57
CA ARG A 304 12.76 4.78 12.80
C ARG A 304 11.97 3.55 13.27
N ARG A 305 11.28 2.85 12.37
CA ARG A 305 10.52 1.63 12.71
C ARG A 305 11.45 0.49 13.11
N MET A 306 12.59 0.33 12.42
CA MET A 306 13.61 -0.67 12.78
C MET A 306 14.07 -0.51 14.23
N VAL A 307 14.34 0.73 14.65
CA VAL A 307 14.85 1.04 15.99
C VAL A 307 13.75 1.03 17.04
N ARG A 308 12.57 1.60 16.74
CA ARG A 308 11.54 1.83 17.74
C ARG A 308 10.50 0.73 17.86
N GLU A 309 10.18 0.05 16.76
CA GLU A 309 9.03 -0.86 16.72
C GLU A 309 9.45 -2.32 16.60
N TRP A 310 10.51 -2.60 15.85
CA TRP A 310 10.88 -3.97 15.51
C TRP A 310 12.06 -4.51 16.29
N GLY A 311 12.68 -3.70 17.17
CA GLY A 311 13.81 -4.14 17.99
C GLY A 311 15.04 -4.56 17.17
N MET A 312 15.24 -3.95 15.98
CA MET A 312 16.31 -4.30 15.03
C MET A 312 17.58 -3.45 15.25
N SER A 313 17.79 -2.93 16.46
CA SER A 313 18.98 -2.18 16.84
C SER A 313 19.63 -2.77 18.08
N ASP A 314 20.91 -3.12 17.98
CA ASP A 314 21.68 -3.63 19.11
C ASP A 314 21.96 -2.55 20.16
N ALA A 315 22.07 -1.28 19.76
CA ALA A 315 22.34 -0.15 20.64
C ALA A 315 21.16 0.23 21.53
N VAL A 316 19.93 0.07 21.02
CA VAL A 316 18.69 0.36 21.77
C VAL A 316 18.14 -0.89 22.44
N GLY A 317 18.43 -2.07 21.88
CA GLY A 317 18.01 -3.38 22.40
C GLY A 317 16.62 -3.83 21.91
N PRO A 318 16.16 -5.00 22.35
CA PRO A 318 14.91 -5.62 21.89
C PRO A 318 13.68 -5.02 22.60
N MET A 319 13.50 -3.73 22.47
CA MET A 319 12.37 -2.98 23.06
C MET A 319 11.51 -2.38 21.93
N ALA A 320 10.20 -2.40 22.11
CA ALA A 320 9.24 -1.75 21.22
C ALA A 320 8.73 -0.46 21.88
N TRP A 321 9.06 0.66 21.29
CA TRP A 321 8.63 2.01 21.68
C TRP A 321 7.57 2.52 20.70
N SER A 322 6.57 1.68 20.41
CA SER A 322 5.49 2.04 19.50
C SER A 322 4.50 2.94 20.26
N GLY A 323 4.46 4.20 19.89
CA GLY A 323 3.42 5.13 20.38
C GLY A 323 2.02 4.85 19.81
N GLN A 324 1.76 3.65 19.33
CA GLN A 324 0.43 3.10 19.14
C GLN A 324 0.06 2.33 20.40
N GLN A 325 -0.36 3.06 21.42
CA GLN A 325 -1.21 2.43 22.40
C GLN A 325 -2.41 1.84 21.66
N GLN A 326 -2.48 0.51 21.62
CA GLN A 326 -3.78 -0.15 21.67
C GLN A 326 -4.42 0.36 22.96
N VAL A 327 -5.26 1.36 22.82
CA VAL A 327 -6.00 1.93 23.94
C VAL A 327 -7.05 0.91 24.34
N PHE A 328 -6.61 -0.10 25.08
CA PHE A 328 -7.44 -0.83 26.00
C PHE A 328 -7.51 0.04 27.27
N LEU A 329 -8.72 0.51 27.57
CA LEU A 329 -9.09 1.27 28.77
C LEU A 329 -8.73 2.78 28.76
N GLY A 330 -9.72 3.54 28.56
CA GLY A 330 -10.15 4.88 28.91
C GLY A 330 -9.42 5.72 29.95
N GLU A 331 -8.09 5.80 29.92
CA GLU A 331 -7.33 6.75 30.73
C GLU A 331 -6.21 7.36 29.88
N ASP A 332 -6.16 8.71 29.95
CA ASP A 332 -5.07 9.60 29.56
C ASP A 332 -4.93 10.07 28.11
N LEU A 333 -5.87 10.92 27.70
CA LEU A 333 -5.66 11.91 26.63
C LEU A 333 -4.74 13.09 27.06
N MET A 334 -4.24 13.12 28.30
CA MET A 334 -3.42 14.23 28.82
C MET A 334 -1.93 13.93 28.96
N THR A 335 -1.48 12.72 28.70
CA THR A 335 -0.06 12.36 28.71
C THR A 335 0.35 11.69 27.40
N SER A 336 0.33 12.42 26.29
CA SER A 336 1.19 12.08 25.15
C SER A 336 2.66 12.40 25.51
N GLY A 337 3.05 12.03 26.71
CA GLY A 337 4.44 12.00 27.16
C GLY A 337 5.16 10.88 26.42
N ARG A 338 6.36 11.15 25.98
CA ARG A 338 7.26 10.13 25.46
C ARG A 338 7.36 9.01 26.51
N GLU A 339 7.13 7.76 26.10
CA GLU A 339 7.24 6.58 26.99
C GLU A 339 8.67 6.30 27.46
N TYR A 340 9.64 7.11 27.05
CA TYR A 340 11.07 6.95 27.32
C TYR A 340 11.74 8.27 27.70
N SER A 341 12.85 8.15 28.44
CA SER A 341 13.66 9.28 28.89
C SER A 341 14.30 10.05 27.73
N ASP A 342 14.70 11.29 27.98
CA ASP A 342 15.46 12.09 27.00
C ASP A 342 16.80 11.44 26.60
N GLU A 343 17.39 10.65 27.49
CA GLU A 343 18.59 9.87 27.18
C GLU A 343 18.28 8.76 26.16
N THR A 344 17.19 8.04 26.35
CA THR A 344 16.73 7.01 25.39
C THR A 344 16.33 7.65 24.06
N ALA A 345 15.68 8.82 24.07
CA ALA A 345 15.38 9.57 22.85
C ALA A 345 16.62 9.87 22.05
N ARG A 346 17.68 10.36 22.72
CA ARG A 346 18.96 10.65 22.07
C ARG A 346 19.59 9.40 21.48
N LYS A 347 19.61 8.28 22.20
CA LYS A 347 20.12 7.00 21.66
C LYS A 347 19.35 6.53 20.44
N ILE A 348 18.04 6.70 20.43
CA ILE A 348 17.20 6.37 19.28
C ILE A 348 17.55 7.25 18.08
N ASP A 349 17.69 8.55 18.27
CA ASP A 349 18.03 9.49 17.19
C ASP A 349 19.45 9.25 16.65
N GLU A 350 20.42 8.99 17.53
CA GLU A 350 21.80 8.63 17.16
C GLU A 350 21.84 7.33 16.35
N GLU A 351 21.07 6.32 16.73
CA GLU A 351 21.04 5.04 16.06
C GLU A 351 20.35 5.13 14.69
N ILE A 352 19.25 5.88 14.59
CA ILE A 352 18.61 6.19 13.29
C ILE A 352 19.60 6.86 12.36
N GLY A 353 20.32 7.89 12.85
CA GLY A 353 21.35 8.60 12.10
C GLY A 353 22.47 7.66 11.66
N ARG A 354 22.94 6.77 12.55
CA ARG A 354 23.98 5.78 12.25
C ARG A 354 23.56 4.85 11.11
N ILE A 355 22.34 4.28 11.18
CA ILE A 355 21.80 3.38 10.13
C ILE A 355 21.77 4.11 8.78
N LEU A 356 21.23 5.33 8.74
CA LEU A 356 21.13 6.09 7.50
C LEU A 356 22.51 6.39 6.88
N LEU A 357 23.46 6.85 7.68
CA LEU A 357 24.83 7.15 7.23
C LEU A 357 25.58 5.89 6.77
N GLU A 358 25.39 4.78 7.45
CA GLU A 358 25.98 3.50 7.07
C GLU A 358 25.45 3.01 5.72
N GLN A 359 24.13 3.09 5.50
CA GLN A 359 23.54 2.69 4.24
C GLN A 359 23.85 3.67 3.10
N GLU A 360 23.99 4.98 3.36
CA GLU A 360 24.48 5.94 2.36
C GLU A 360 25.93 5.61 1.95
N LYS A 361 26.80 5.31 2.90
CA LYS A 361 28.19 4.89 2.64
C LYS A 361 28.24 3.58 1.84
N ARG A 362 27.38 2.60 2.20
CA ARG A 362 27.26 1.33 1.47
C ARG A 362 26.78 1.55 0.04
N ALA A 363 25.76 2.40 -0.17
CA ALA A 363 25.28 2.79 -1.49
C ALA A 363 26.40 3.40 -2.34
N ARG A 364 27.20 4.29 -1.76
CA ARG A 364 28.35 4.92 -2.44
C ARG A 364 29.36 3.89 -2.90
N VAL A 365 29.81 3.02 -2.02
CA VAL A 365 30.79 1.95 -2.36
C VAL A 365 30.26 1.05 -3.49
N MET A 366 28.98 0.70 -3.44
CA MET A 366 28.38 -0.15 -4.47
C MET A 366 28.27 0.58 -5.81
N LEU A 367 27.82 1.84 -5.82
CA LEU A 367 27.73 2.63 -7.05
C LEU A 367 29.11 2.96 -7.64
N GLU A 368 30.11 3.20 -6.82
CA GLU A 368 31.52 3.37 -7.29
C GLU A 368 32.00 2.11 -7.99
N LYS A 369 31.76 0.93 -7.42
CA LYS A 369 32.09 -0.37 -8.02
C LYS A 369 31.36 -0.62 -9.35
N HIS A 370 30.13 -0.13 -9.47
CA HIS A 370 29.28 -0.31 -10.66
C HIS A 370 29.14 0.97 -11.49
N ARG A 371 30.12 1.89 -11.41
CA ARG A 371 30.04 3.20 -12.05
C ARG A 371 29.81 3.14 -13.55
N ALA A 372 30.53 2.30 -14.25
CA ALA A 372 30.32 2.14 -15.71
C ALA A 372 28.91 1.61 -16.03
N GLY A 373 28.37 0.71 -15.22
CA GLY A 373 26.99 0.26 -15.33
C GLY A 373 25.97 1.39 -15.10
N LEU A 374 26.20 2.25 -14.10
CA LEU A 374 25.36 3.43 -13.83
C LEU A 374 25.36 4.38 -15.04
N ASP A 375 26.54 4.67 -15.62
CA ASP A 375 26.65 5.56 -16.78
C ASP A 375 25.88 4.97 -18.00
N LEU A 376 25.97 3.65 -18.24
CA LEU A 376 25.20 2.97 -19.30
C LEU A 376 23.70 3.01 -19.05
N VAL A 377 23.24 2.78 -17.82
CA VAL A 377 21.83 2.85 -17.44
C VAL A 377 21.30 4.27 -17.63
N ALA A 378 22.01 5.29 -17.15
CA ALA A 378 21.62 6.69 -17.30
C ALA A 378 21.54 7.10 -18.77
N GLN A 379 22.52 6.70 -19.60
CA GLN A 379 22.47 6.96 -21.04
C GLN A 379 21.28 6.28 -21.70
N SER A 380 21.02 5.00 -21.39
CA SER A 380 19.88 4.27 -21.92
C SER A 380 18.53 4.90 -21.52
N LEU A 381 18.44 5.47 -20.30
CA LEU A 381 17.27 6.23 -19.86
C LEU A 381 17.10 7.54 -20.62
N LEU A 382 18.20 8.24 -20.95
CA LEU A 382 18.14 9.46 -21.76
C LEU A 382 17.65 9.18 -23.19
N ASP A 383 18.05 8.04 -23.75
CA ASP A 383 17.72 7.65 -25.13
C ASP A 383 16.29 7.07 -25.25
N ASN A 384 15.84 6.28 -24.27
CA ASN A 384 14.60 5.49 -24.35
C ASN A 384 13.52 5.95 -23.37
N GLU A 385 13.83 6.86 -22.43
CA GLU A 385 12.97 7.39 -21.37
C GLU A 385 12.43 6.34 -20.39
N THR A 386 12.29 5.10 -20.81
CA THR A 386 11.85 3.96 -20.00
C THR A 386 12.59 2.69 -20.41
N ILE A 387 13.13 1.96 -19.44
CA ILE A 387 13.81 0.68 -19.64
C ILE A 387 13.32 -0.36 -18.65
N ASP A 388 13.31 -1.63 -19.02
CA ASP A 388 12.93 -2.75 -18.16
C ASP A 388 14.09 -3.22 -17.26
N GLY A 389 13.75 -3.97 -16.21
CA GLY A 389 14.74 -4.49 -15.25
C GLY A 389 15.74 -5.45 -15.87
N ALA A 390 15.36 -6.18 -16.93
CA ALA A 390 16.27 -7.08 -17.64
C ALA A 390 17.33 -6.30 -18.42
N MET A 391 16.95 -5.16 -19.00
CA MET A 391 17.90 -4.25 -19.67
C MET A 391 18.87 -3.65 -18.65
N VAL A 392 18.36 -3.16 -17.50
CA VAL A 392 19.22 -2.62 -16.43
C VAL A 392 20.23 -3.68 -15.98
N SER A 393 19.80 -4.91 -15.73
CA SER A 393 20.68 -6.01 -15.34
C SER A 393 21.78 -6.28 -16.36
N ARG A 394 21.44 -6.25 -17.65
CA ARG A 394 22.43 -6.41 -18.76
C ARG A 394 23.44 -5.28 -18.76
N LEU A 395 22.99 -4.03 -18.64
CA LEU A 395 23.86 -2.85 -18.65
C LEU A 395 24.80 -2.82 -17.44
N VAL A 396 24.32 -3.20 -16.26
CA VAL A 396 25.14 -3.33 -15.05
C VAL A 396 26.22 -4.41 -15.23
N GLN A 397 25.87 -5.57 -15.78
CA GLN A 397 26.84 -6.65 -16.07
C GLN A 397 27.86 -6.23 -17.13
N GLN A 398 27.42 -5.55 -18.18
CA GLN A 398 28.29 -5.01 -19.22
C GLN A 398 29.32 -4.03 -18.64
N GLY A 399 28.89 -3.16 -17.71
CA GLY A 399 29.78 -2.22 -17.04
C GLY A 399 30.87 -2.89 -16.20
N LEU A 400 30.67 -4.13 -15.74
CA LEU A 400 31.67 -4.94 -15.05
C LEU A 400 32.60 -5.72 -16.01
N GLY A 401 32.43 -5.61 -17.33
CA GLY A 401 33.18 -6.38 -18.31
C GLY A 401 32.82 -7.89 -18.33
N GLN A 402 31.70 -8.29 -17.72
CA GLN A 402 31.22 -9.67 -17.71
C GLN A 402 30.33 -9.93 -18.93
N PRO A 403 30.41 -11.13 -19.59
CA PRO A 403 29.53 -11.47 -20.70
C PRO A 403 28.07 -11.52 -20.20
N THR A 404 27.17 -10.91 -20.96
CA THR A 404 25.73 -10.86 -20.63
C THR A 404 25.15 -12.27 -20.53
N ARG A 405 24.74 -12.72 -19.35
CA ARG A 405 23.91 -13.93 -19.21
C ARG A 405 22.57 -13.68 -19.90
N ARG A 406 22.23 -14.48 -20.90
CA ARG A 406 20.88 -14.47 -21.49
C ARG A 406 19.89 -14.92 -20.41
N VAL A 407 19.06 -14.00 -19.97
CA VAL A 407 17.88 -14.30 -19.13
C VAL A 407 16.80 -14.76 -20.13
N GLY A 408 16.52 -16.05 -20.15
CA GLY A 408 15.48 -16.64 -20.99
C GLY A 408 16.02 -17.88 -21.74
N GLY A 409 16.05 -19.02 -21.10
CA GLY A 409 16.19 -20.34 -21.67
C GLY A 409 15.16 -21.24 -21.01
N GLU A 410 14.14 -21.63 -21.78
CA GLU A 410 13.24 -22.72 -21.43
C GLU A 410 14.03 -23.95 -20.92
N PRO A 411 13.53 -24.72 -19.97
CA PRO A 411 14.15 -26.00 -19.61
C PRO A 411 14.03 -26.91 -20.83
N SER A 412 15.17 -27.26 -21.42
CA SER A 412 15.25 -28.28 -22.47
C SER A 412 14.71 -29.60 -21.92
N LYS A 413 13.56 -30.03 -22.45
CA LYS A 413 13.18 -31.43 -22.47
C LYS A 413 14.17 -32.17 -23.37
N ASP A 414 15.16 -32.83 -22.82
CA ASP A 414 15.79 -34.01 -23.39
C ASP A 414 16.67 -34.65 -22.32
N SER A 415 16.17 -35.74 -21.82
CA SER A 415 16.97 -36.92 -21.46
C SER A 415 16.03 -38.13 -21.45
N SER A 416 15.75 -38.61 -22.66
CA SER A 416 15.27 -39.96 -22.87
C SER A 416 16.33 -40.94 -22.37
N THR A 417 16.00 -41.61 -21.33
CA THR A 417 16.52 -42.87 -20.83
C THR A 417 16.81 -43.85 -21.96
N GLN A 418 18.00 -44.35 -22.02
CA GLN A 418 18.27 -45.70 -22.53
C GLN A 418 18.80 -46.55 -21.39
N LEU A 419 17.91 -47.41 -20.91
CA LEU A 419 18.25 -48.63 -20.21
C LEU A 419 18.63 -49.67 -21.27
N HIS A 420 19.79 -50.24 -21.19
CA HIS A 420 20.08 -51.58 -21.70
C HIS A 420 21.02 -52.28 -20.73
N ASP A 421 20.53 -53.47 -20.37
CA ASP A 421 21.16 -54.67 -19.79
C ASP A 421 21.82 -54.55 -18.41
#